data_e1a12a04a807e303a2b936dbe2a24207
#
_entry.id   e1a12a04a807e303a2b936dbe2a24207
#
_cell.length_a   1.000
_cell.length_b   1.000
_cell.length_c   1.000
_cell.angle_alpha   90.00
_cell.angle_beta   90.00
_cell.angle_gamma   90.00
#
_symmetry.space_group_name_H-M   'P 1'
#
loop_
_entity.id
_entity.type
_entity.pdbx_description
1 polymer ?
#
loop_
_entity_poly.entity_id
_entity_poly.type
_entity_poly.pdbx_seq_one_letter_code
_entity_poly.pdbx_strand_id
1 'polypeptide(L)'
;MLLTLILPLHPTEFTTKNNKRMMDETASLFDRLGGDSAVDAVVDEFYTRLLKDKGLSMFFEGVSIAKLKRHQKRFLKMAFTKIPESLDVPKMMLDKHKRLFAMGLDESHFDKVTGHLGDALNSLGVATDLKDEAIAVVVPFRASFEQGAAIAKTAHTGIDSTSD
;
A
#
# COMPACT_ATOMS: atom_id res chain seq x y z
N MET A 1 -4.40 -62.17 32.10
CA MET A 1 -4.44 -60.83 32.70
C MET A 1 -3.76 -59.88 31.73
N LEU A 2 -4.52 -59.27 30.84
CA LEU A 2 -4.03 -58.26 29.90
C LEU A 2 -4.51 -56.91 30.40
N LEU A 3 -3.58 -56.06 30.82
CA LEU A 3 -3.83 -54.70 31.21
C LEU A 3 -3.68 -53.81 29.97
N THR A 4 -4.78 -53.39 29.39
CA THR A 4 -4.84 -52.46 28.27
C THR A 4 -4.59 -51.04 28.79
N LEU A 5 -3.43 -50.48 28.47
CA LEU A 5 -3.06 -49.11 28.77
C LEU A 5 -3.74 -48.18 27.74
N ILE A 6 -4.86 -47.59 28.12
CA ILE A 6 -5.50 -46.55 27.33
C ILE A 6 -4.81 -45.23 27.70
N LEU A 7 -3.98 -44.70 26.80
CA LEU A 7 -3.49 -43.32 26.89
C LEU A 7 -4.64 -42.36 26.57
N PRO A 8 -4.90 -41.33 27.39
CA PRO A 8 -5.83 -40.30 27.01
C PRO A 8 -5.18 -39.40 25.96
N LEU A 9 -5.77 -39.33 24.79
CA LEU A 9 -5.52 -38.30 23.79
C LEU A 9 -5.87 -36.95 24.41
N HIS A 10 -4.87 -36.09 24.62
CA HIS A 10 -5.08 -34.73 25.11
C HIS A 10 -5.77 -33.89 24.00
N PRO A 11 -6.96 -33.35 24.25
CA PRO A 11 -7.68 -32.53 23.26
C PRO A 11 -7.17 -31.08 23.13
N THR A 12 -6.06 -30.72 23.82
CA THR A 12 -5.61 -29.34 23.92
C THR A 12 -4.83 -28.82 22.70
N GLU A 13 -4.18 -29.68 21.92
CA GLU A 13 -3.40 -29.21 20.77
C GLU A 13 -4.27 -28.86 19.54
N PHE A 14 -5.39 -29.59 19.35
CA PHE A 14 -6.29 -29.35 18.21
C PHE A 14 -7.09 -28.04 18.36
N THR A 15 -7.42 -27.66 19.57
CA THR A 15 -8.18 -26.43 19.86
C THR A 15 -7.31 -25.19 19.71
N THR A 16 -6.02 -25.26 20.10
CA THR A 16 -5.11 -24.11 20.00
C THR A 16 -4.74 -23.77 18.55
N LYS A 17 -4.56 -24.81 17.71
CA LYS A 17 -4.22 -24.63 16.30
C LYS A 17 -5.39 -24.09 15.48
N ASN A 18 -6.61 -24.55 15.77
CA ASN A 18 -7.81 -24.03 15.14
C ASN A 18 -8.14 -22.60 15.60
N ASN A 19 -7.96 -22.28 16.88
CA ASN A 19 -8.23 -20.95 17.41
C ASN A 19 -7.21 -19.92 16.88
N LYS A 20 -5.93 -20.31 16.71
CA LYS A 20 -4.92 -19.46 16.07
C LYS A 20 -5.23 -19.23 14.59
N ARG A 21 -5.71 -20.25 13.86
CA ARG A 21 -6.08 -20.14 12.45
C ARG A 21 -7.33 -19.26 12.26
N MET A 22 -8.33 -19.40 13.14
CA MET A 22 -9.54 -18.54 13.10
C MET A 22 -9.23 -17.09 13.50
N MET A 23 -8.28 -16.85 14.41
CA MET A 23 -7.81 -15.49 14.73
C MET A 23 -7.00 -14.87 13.59
N ASP A 24 -6.27 -15.68 12.83
CA ASP A 24 -5.49 -15.25 11.67
C ASP A 24 -6.40 -14.89 10.47
N GLU A 25 -7.53 -15.59 10.30
CA GLU A 25 -8.51 -15.30 9.24
C GLU A 25 -9.37 -14.05 9.51
N THR A 26 -9.46 -13.59 10.76
CA THR A 26 -10.20 -12.38 11.15
C THR A 26 -9.31 -11.17 11.34
N ALA A 27 -7.99 -11.36 11.40
CA ALA A 27 -7.03 -10.27 11.52
C ALA A 27 -6.94 -9.46 10.22
N SER A 28 -6.90 -8.14 10.35
CA SER A 28 -6.69 -7.27 9.19
C SER A 28 -5.33 -7.54 8.52
N LEU A 29 -5.20 -7.19 7.25
CA LEU A 29 -3.90 -7.25 6.56
C LEU A 29 -2.84 -6.44 7.32
N PHE A 30 -3.23 -5.29 7.90
CA PHE A 30 -2.36 -4.47 8.74
C PHE A 30 -1.78 -5.25 9.94
N ASP A 31 -2.63 -6.01 10.67
CA ASP A 31 -2.19 -6.82 11.80
C ASP A 31 -1.31 -8.00 11.37
N ARG A 32 -1.66 -8.65 10.29
CA ARG A 32 -0.91 -9.78 9.71
C ARG A 32 0.47 -9.36 9.20
N LEU A 33 0.60 -8.12 8.72
CA LEU A 33 1.88 -7.52 8.32
C LEU A 33 2.76 -7.15 9.51
N GLY A 34 2.23 -7.09 10.75
CA GLY A 34 2.96 -6.77 11.97
C GLY A 34 2.65 -5.39 12.55
N GLY A 35 1.54 -4.77 12.13
CA GLY A 35 1.01 -3.54 12.72
C GLY A 35 1.85 -2.29 12.48
N ASP A 36 1.75 -1.32 13.38
CA ASP A 36 2.39 0.00 13.23
C ASP A 36 3.91 -0.09 13.02
N SER A 37 4.61 -0.96 13.76
CA SER A 37 6.07 -1.10 13.66
C SER A 37 6.52 -1.61 12.29
N ALA A 38 5.80 -2.58 11.72
CA ALA A 38 6.10 -3.11 10.40
C ALA A 38 5.80 -2.08 9.30
N VAL A 39 4.66 -1.40 9.38
CA VAL A 39 4.32 -0.32 8.43
C VAL A 39 5.32 0.82 8.50
N ASP A 40 5.83 1.16 9.69
CA ASP A 40 6.88 2.16 9.85
C ASP A 40 8.15 1.77 9.10
N ALA A 41 8.60 0.53 9.27
CA ALA A 41 9.79 0.01 8.57
C ALA A 41 9.58 -0.03 7.05
N VAL A 42 8.41 -0.49 6.60
CA VAL A 42 8.05 -0.53 5.16
C VAL A 42 8.08 0.88 4.56
N VAL A 43 7.47 1.87 5.21
CA VAL A 43 7.44 3.24 4.71
C VAL A 43 8.84 3.85 4.67
N ASP A 44 9.68 3.57 5.66
CA ASP A 44 11.05 4.08 5.69
C ASP A 44 11.89 3.51 4.55
N GLU A 45 11.84 2.21 4.31
CA GLU A 45 12.52 1.55 3.20
C GLU A 45 11.96 1.99 1.83
N PHE A 46 10.64 2.08 1.72
CA PHE A 46 9.95 2.56 0.52
C PHE A 46 10.43 3.95 0.09
N TYR A 47 10.44 4.93 0.99
CA TYR A 47 10.94 6.27 0.66
C TYR A 47 12.44 6.29 0.36
N THR A 48 13.23 5.42 0.98
CA THR A 48 14.66 5.26 0.65
C THR A 48 14.84 4.86 -0.82
N ARG A 49 13.97 4.01 -1.35
CA ARG A 49 13.98 3.59 -2.76
C ARG A 49 13.45 4.66 -3.69
N LEU A 50 12.30 5.26 -3.36
CA LEU A 50 11.69 6.32 -4.18
C LEU A 50 12.65 7.50 -4.43
N LEU A 51 13.35 7.95 -3.40
CA LEU A 51 14.26 9.09 -3.49
C LEU A 51 15.53 8.79 -4.29
N LYS A 52 15.89 7.53 -4.47
CA LYS A 52 17.00 7.09 -5.33
C LYS A 52 16.59 6.90 -6.79
N ASP A 53 15.30 6.75 -7.07
CA ASP A 53 14.80 6.59 -8.44
C ASP A 53 14.75 7.95 -9.13
N LYS A 54 15.63 8.12 -10.14
CA LYS A 54 15.76 9.37 -10.91
C LYS A 54 14.46 9.75 -11.65
N GLY A 55 13.62 8.80 -11.98
CA GLY A 55 12.33 9.04 -12.62
C GLY A 55 11.24 9.50 -11.64
N LEU A 56 11.47 9.37 -10.33
CA LEU A 56 10.49 9.72 -9.31
C LEU A 56 10.97 10.87 -8.40
N SER A 57 12.28 11.01 -8.19
CA SER A 57 12.85 11.94 -7.19
C SER A 57 12.43 13.40 -7.41
N MET A 58 12.24 13.81 -8.67
CA MET A 58 11.80 15.17 -9.02
C MET A 58 10.45 15.56 -8.41
N PHE A 59 9.54 14.59 -8.20
CA PHE A 59 8.23 14.84 -7.60
C PHE A 59 8.30 15.11 -6.09
N PHE A 60 9.45 14.86 -5.47
CA PHE A 60 9.68 15.05 -4.03
C PHE A 60 10.51 16.31 -3.73
N GLU A 61 10.94 17.06 -4.74
CA GLU A 61 11.73 18.28 -4.55
C GLU A 61 10.94 19.33 -3.79
N GLY A 62 11.58 19.91 -2.76
CA GLY A 62 10.98 20.93 -1.90
C GLY A 62 9.90 20.43 -0.96
N VAL A 63 9.70 19.11 -0.85
CA VAL A 63 8.65 18.51 0.00
C VAL A 63 9.26 17.93 1.27
N SER A 64 8.57 18.11 2.40
CA SER A 64 8.97 17.48 3.66
C SER A 64 8.72 15.97 3.64
N ILE A 65 9.78 15.19 3.43
CA ILE A 65 9.71 13.72 3.43
C ILE A 65 9.15 13.18 4.76
N ALA A 66 9.48 13.81 5.89
CA ALA A 66 8.93 13.42 7.19
C ALA A 66 7.40 13.58 7.25
N LYS A 67 6.85 14.63 6.63
CA LYS A 67 5.39 14.80 6.51
C LYS A 67 4.78 13.75 5.59
N LEU A 68 5.41 13.50 4.43
CA LEU A 68 4.94 12.48 3.48
C LEU A 68 4.90 11.09 4.12
N LYS A 69 5.98 10.69 4.80
CA LYS A 69 6.03 9.40 5.51
C LYS A 69 4.88 9.26 6.51
N ARG A 70 4.59 10.30 7.32
CA ARG A 70 3.45 10.27 8.26
C ARG A 70 2.11 10.11 7.55
N HIS A 71 1.90 10.79 6.41
CA HIS A 71 0.68 10.66 5.62
C HIS A 71 0.57 9.25 5.02
N GLN A 72 1.68 8.74 4.48
CA GLN A 72 1.73 7.39 3.90
C GLN A 72 1.43 6.30 4.94
N LYS A 73 2.01 6.39 6.13
CA LYS A 73 1.72 5.45 7.25
C LYS A 73 0.23 5.41 7.59
N ARG A 74 -0.40 6.59 7.73
CA ARG A 74 -1.85 6.66 8.00
C ARG A 74 -2.67 6.07 6.87
N PHE A 75 -2.28 6.35 5.62
CA PHE A 75 -2.97 5.81 4.46
C PHE A 75 -2.85 4.29 4.40
N LEU A 76 -1.65 3.74 4.53
CA LEU A 76 -1.45 2.28 4.51
C LEU A 76 -2.16 1.59 5.68
N LYS A 77 -2.11 2.17 6.88
CA LYS A 77 -2.87 1.65 8.03
C LYS A 77 -4.36 1.56 7.71
N MET A 78 -4.94 2.61 7.17
CA MET A 78 -6.34 2.63 6.74
C MET A 78 -6.61 1.61 5.62
N ALA A 79 -5.78 1.61 4.57
CA ALA A 79 -5.96 0.74 3.42
C ALA A 79 -5.85 -0.76 3.76
N PHE A 80 -4.96 -1.11 4.67
CA PHE A 80 -4.73 -2.49 5.10
C PHE A 80 -5.63 -2.93 6.27
N THR A 81 -6.40 -2.02 6.86
CA THR A 81 -7.40 -2.36 7.88
C THR A 81 -8.79 -2.36 7.26
N LYS A 82 -9.32 -1.19 6.98
CA LYS A 82 -10.60 -0.97 6.32
C LYS A 82 -10.69 0.45 5.80
N ILE A 83 -10.91 0.60 4.50
CA ILE A 83 -11.21 1.91 3.90
C ILE A 83 -12.65 2.27 4.28
N PRO A 84 -12.90 3.44 4.89
CA PRO A 84 -14.26 3.88 5.20
C PRO A 84 -15.09 4.02 3.90
N GLU A 85 -16.33 3.54 3.91
CA GLU A 85 -17.24 3.64 2.75
C GLU A 85 -17.54 5.07 2.34
N SER A 86 -17.47 6.02 3.31
CA SER A 86 -17.66 7.45 3.06
C SER A 86 -16.46 8.12 2.38
N LEU A 87 -15.32 7.44 2.25
CA LEU A 87 -14.10 7.99 1.65
C LEU A 87 -14.07 7.70 0.15
N ASP A 88 -14.22 8.75 -0.66
CA ASP A 88 -13.96 8.68 -2.10
C ASP A 88 -12.44 8.69 -2.36
N VAL A 89 -11.83 7.49 -2.37
CA VAL A 89 -10.38 7.33 -2.57
C VAL A 89 -9.94 7.82 -3.95
N PRO A 90 -10.61 7.51 -5.07
CA PRO A 90 -10.31 8.08 -6.37
C PRO A 90 -10.23 9.61 -6.37
N LYS A 91 -11.27 10.25 -5.85
CA LYS A 91 -11.30 11.72 -5.73
C LYS A 91 -10.15 12.24 -4.86
N MET A 92 -9.91 11.60 -3.72
CA MET A 92 -8.79 11.99 -2.84
C MET A 92 -7.44 11.86 -3.56
N MET A 93 -7.21 10.81 -4.35
CA MET A 93 -5.99 10.63 -5.14
C MET A 93 -5.81 11.74 -6.17
N LEU A 94 -6.87 12.07 -6.91
CA LEU A 94 -6.85 13.16 -7.88
C LEU A 94 -6.53 14.51 -7.22
N ASP A 95 -7.22 14.85 -6.13
CA ASP A 95 -7.04 16.12 -5.43
C ASP A 95 -5.62 16.25 -4.84
N LYS A 96 -5.10 15.21 -4.22
CA LYS A 96 -3.79 15.23 -3.57
C LYS A 96 -2.62 15.28 -4.56
N HIS A 97 -2.80 14.73 -5.76
CA HIS A 97 -1.74 14.66 -6.77
C HIS A 97 -1.93 15.67 -7.92
N LYS A 98 -2.96 16.54 -7.86
CA LYS A 98 -3.29 17.50 -8.94
C LYS A 98 -2.08 18.28 -9.47
N ARG A 99 -1.25 18.82 -8.57
CA ARG A 99 -0.03 19.54 -8.94
C ARG A 99 0.97 18.63 -9.66
N LEU A 100 1.11 17.38 -9.21
CA LEU A 100 2.06 16.43 -9.77
C LEU A 100 1.64 15.95 -11.16
N PHE A 101 0.33 15.80 -11.41
CA PHE A 101 -0.18 15.53 -12.77
C PHE A 101 0.17 16.65 -13.74
N ALA A 102 0.09 17.91 -13.31
CA ALA A 102 0.54 19.05 -14.12
C ALA A 102 2.07 19.05 -14.36
N MET A 103 2.85 18.34 -13.53
CA MET A 103 4.29 18.14 -13.70
C MET A 103 4.63 16.88 -14.52
N GLY A 104 3.62 16.16 -15.03
CA GLY A 104 3.80 14.97 -15.85
C GLY A 104 3.70 13.64 -15.09
N LEU A 105 3.22 13.64 -13.83
CA LEU A 105 2.92 12.39 -13.13
C LEU A 105 1.81 11.63 -13.88
N ASP A 106 1.99 10.33 -14.05
CA ASP A 106 1.05 9.46 -14.74
C ASP A 106 1.04 8.03 -14.15
N GLU A 107 0.28 7.14 -14.78
CA GLU A 107 0.16 5.75 -14.37
C GLU A 107 1.48 4.96 -14.45
N SER A 108 2.41 5.33 -15.33
CA SER A 108 3.72 4.66 -15.40
C SER A 108 4.57 4.95 -14.17
N HIS A 109 4.44 6.15 -13.60
CA HIS A 109 5.06 6.52 -12.34
C HIS A 109 4.40 5.79 -11.16
N PHE A 110 3.07 5.60 -11.20
CA PHE A 110 2.37 4.76 -10.23
C PHE A 110 2.88 3.32 -10.24
N ASP A 111 3.09 2.74 -11.43
CA ASP A 111 3.62 1.38 -11.57
C ASP A 111 5.02 1.25 -10.94
N LYS A 112 5.91 2.23 -11.12
CA LYS A 112 7.22 2.28 -10.46
C LYS A 112 7.09 2.40 -8.92
N VAL A 113 6.20 3.27 -8.45
CA VAL A 113 5.93 3.46 -7.02
C VAL A 113 5.45 2.15 -6.39
N THR A 114 4.52 1.45 -7.04
CA THR A 114 4.00 0.15 -6.60
C THR A 114 5.10 -0.92 -6.61
N GLY A 115 5.97 -0.92 -7.62
CA GLY A 115 7.15 -1.78 -7.67
C GLY A 115 8.07 -1.56 -6.46
N HIS A 116 8.40 -0.30 -6.14
CA HIS A 116 9.20 0.03 -4.97
C HIS A 116 8.55 -0.37 -3.64
N LEU A 117 7.23 -0.33 -3.54
CA LEU A 117 6.51 -0.86 -2.37
C LEU A 117 6.69 -2.38 -2.25
N GLY A 118 6.55 -3.11 -3.35
CA GLY A 118 6.79 -4.56 -3.39
C GLY A 118 8.23 -4.91 -3.00
N ASP A 119 9.21 -4.16 -3.50
CA ASP A 119 10.62 -4.35 -3.17
C ASP A 119 10.93 -4.02 -1.70
N ALA A 120 10.29 -3.01 -1.12
CA ALA A 120 10.42 -2.69 0.30
C ALA A 120 9.87 -3.83 1.18
N LEU A 121 8.70 -4.36 0.85
CA LEU A 121 8.11 -5.52 1.54
C LEU A 121 9.03 -6.75 1.44
N ASN A 122 9.56 -7.05 0.25
CA ASN A 122 10.49 -8.17 0.04
C ASN A 122 11.76 -8.01 0.88
N SER A 123 12.37 -6.81 0.91
CA SER A 123 13.61 -6.57 1.64
C SER A 123 13.45 -6.68 3.16
N LEU A 124 12.24 -6.51 3.66
CA LEU A 124 11.90 -6.69 5.07
C LEU A 124 11.42 -8.13 5.40
N GLY A 125 11.51 -9.05 4.43
CA GLY A 125 11.19 -10.45 4.64
C GLY A 125 9.69 -10.74 4.76
N VAL A 126 8.82 -9.86 4.25
CA VAL A 126 7.38 -10.10 4.22
C VAL A 126 7.08 -11.29 3.31
N ALA A 127 6.26 -12.24 3.79
CA ALA A 127 5.86 -13.41 3.02
C ALA A 127 5.17 -13.01 1.71
N THR A 128 5.39 -13.81 0.65
CA THR A 128 4.94 -13.46 -0.70
C THR A 128 3.44 -13.26 -0.81
N ASP A 129 2.66 -14.10 -0.14
CA ASP A 129 1.19 -14.01 -0.08
C ASP A 129 0.71 -12.69 0.56
N LEU A 130 1.30 -12.28 1.66
CA LEU A 130 0.99 -11.00 2.32
C LEU A 130 1.43 -9.80 1.47
N LYS A 131 2.59 -9.88 0.81
CA LYS A 131 3.05 -8.87 -0.12
C LYS A 131 2.06 -8.72 -1.29
N ASP A 132 1.67 -9.83 -1.90
CA ASP A 132 0.77 -9.82 -3.06
C ASP A 132 -0.61 -9.28 -2.66
N GLU A 133 -1.11 -9.61 -1.46
CA GLU A 133 -2.31 -9.03 -0.90
C GLU A 133 -2.18 -7.51 -0.68
N ALA A 134 -1.06 -7.05 -0.13
CA ALA A 134 -0.80 -5.62 0.06
C ALA A 134 -0.74 -4.84 -1.27
N ILE A 135 -0.12 -5.42 -2.29
CA ILE A 135 -0.07 -4.83 -3.63
C ILE A 135 -1.46 -4.82 -4.26
N ALA A 136 -2.26 -5.88 -4.11
CA ALA A 136 -3.63 -5.95 -4.61
C ALA A 136 -4.55 -4.86 -4.03
N VAL A 137 -4.32 -4.42 -2.79
CA VAL A 137 -5.06 -3.29 -2.17
C VAL A 137 -4.76 -1.97 -2.87
N VAL A 138 -3.53 -1.74 -3.33
CA VAL A 138 -3.13 -0.45 -3.91
C VAL A 138 -3.30 -0.37 -5.43
N VAL A 139 -3.24 -1.49 -6.14
CA VAL A 139 -3.36 -1.55 -7.62
C VAL A 139 -4.61 -0.83 -8.17
N PRO A 140 -5.80 -0.91 -7.58
CA PRO A 140 -6.98 -0.19 -8.08
C PRO A 140 -6.81 1.33 -8.15
N PHE A 141 -5.88 1.91 -7.39
CA PHE A 141 -5.65 3.37 -7.41
C PHE A 141 -4.93 3.84 -8.67
N ARG A 142 -4.35 2.92 -9.46
CA ARG A 142 -3.71 3.20 -10.75
C ARG A 142 -4.62 3.98 -11.70
N ALA A 143 -5.91 3.64 -11.74
CA ALA A 143 -6.89 4.32 -12.58
C ALA A 143 -7.02 5.82 -12.29
N SER A 144 -6.82 6.24 -11.02
CA SER A 144 -6.82 7.66 -10.65
C SER A 144 -5.61 8.41 -11.21
N PHE A 145 -4.48 7.73 -11.38
CA PHE A 145 -3.28 8.34 -11.97
C PHE A 145 -3.43 8.49 -13.50
N GLU A 146 -3.98 7.50 -14.17
CA GLU A 146 -4.34 7.57 -15.59
C GLU A 146 -5.32 8.72 -15.85
N GLN A 147 -6.40 8.80 -15.06
CA GLN A 147 -7.40 9.87 -15.15
C GLN A 147 -6.79 11.25 -14.87
N GLY A 148 -5.98 11.38 -13.83
CA GLY A 148 -5.33 12.64 -13.45
C GLY A 148 -4.38 13.15 -14.54
N ALA A 149 -3.61 12.27 -15.15
CA ALA A 149 -2.72 12.58 -16.27
C ALA A 149 -3.51 13.03 -17.50
N ALA A 150 -4.63 12.35 -17.82
CA ALA A 150 -5.50 12.72 -18.92
C ALA A 150 -6.11 14.13 -18.72
N ILE A 151 -6.61 14.42 -17.52
CA ILE A 151 -7.15 15.75 -17.18
C ILE A 151 -6.07 16.83 -17.32
N ALA A 152 -4.85 16.59 -16.86
CA ALA A 152 -3.75 17.55 -16.95
C ALA A 152 -3.36 17.84 -18.42
N LYS A 153 -3.35 16.83 -19.28
CA LYS A 153 -3.05 16.95 -20.72
C LYS A 153 -4.11 17.81 -21.43
N THR A 154 -5.41 17.59 -21.14
CA THR A 154 -6.49 18.37 -21.78
C THR A 154 -6.50 19.82 -21.32
N ALA A 155 -6.15 20.11 -20.07
CA ALA A 155 -6.02 21.47 -19.57
C ALA A 155 -4.88 22.26 -20.26
N HIS A 156 -3.83 21.57 -20.70
CA HIS A 156 -2.68 22.20 -21.40
C HIS A 156 -2.99 22.52 -22.86
N THR A 157 -3.76 21.66 -23.55
CA THR A 157 -4.14 21.84 -24.95
C THR A 157 -5.21 22.92 -25.17
N GLY A 158 -5.99 23.27 -24.14
CA GLY A 158 -7.05 24.29 -24.23
C GLY A 158 -6.54 25.74 -24.18
N ILE A 159 -5.27 26.00 -23.90
CA ILE A 159 -4.70 27.35 -23.78
C ILE A 159 -4.11 27.83 -25.12
N ASP A 160 -3.85 26.94 -26.05
CA ASP A 160 -3.17 27.24 -27.33
C ASP A 160 -4.13 27.63 -28.46
N SER A 161 -5.43 27.68 -28.21
CA SER A 161 -6.46 27.96 -29.25
C SER A 161 -7.05 29.38 -29.21
N THR A 162 -6.49 30.31 -28.43
CA THR A 162 -6.95 31.70 -28.38
C THR A 162 -5.77 32.67 -28.61
N SER A 163 -5.18 32.58 -29.80
CA SER A 163 -4.31 33.62 -30.32
C SER A 163 -4.53 33.70 -31.82
N ASP A 164 -5.61 34.38 -32.21
CA ASP A 164 -5.75 34.95 -33.54
C ASP A 164 -6.46 36.31 -33.43
#